data_4296cc77b390ac50a60f9be159e7476a
#
_entry.id   4296cc77b390ac50a60f9be159e7476a
#
_cell.length_a   1.000
_cell.length_b   1.000
_cell.length_c   1.000
_cell.angle_alpha   90.00
_cell.angle_beta   90.00
_cell.angle_gamma   90.00
#
_symmetry.space_group_name_H-M   'P 1'
#
loop_
_entity.id
_entity.type
_entity.pdbx_description
1 polymer ?
#
loop_
_entity_poly.entity_id
_entity_poly.type
_entity_poly.pdbx_seq_one_letter_code
_entity_poly.pdbx_strand_id
1 'polypeptide(L)'
;MHSNGFFLKDVAGFLGGYYTFIAIMNGVAALILWRRKNQPGWAMVWSIVAGLTMVLAGLALSGSASLVPSLPLSVRMLVNKLSGPVLYTLGTTALFTVLFVFRKFFVKPMVAWTVLNVLLVLMGFSMADENFASIVMKPDNVPIVGLVFMLAFFTWVATSQAVVNDERIAQGLPPMEKLNDEKVLVWPDLVYTELICMVAVSAFLLVWAIVLQAPLEEPASSVKTPNPSKAPWYFLGLQEMLVYFDPWYAGVVLPSMVVFGLMAMPYLDFNKKGNGYYSIEERKFSYLVYQFGFFELWITLIILGTFLRGPNWNFFGPFEYWTPYKVEVLNNVDLPQMFWVNLLDRPLPRAPQGAGMLTQVGTILLREAPGLVLLGAYLVLLPPLLAVTVFRKFFAKMGFVRYMIMANLMLLMLTLPLKMILRWTLNLKYIVSIPEFSLNF
;
A
#
# COMPACT_ATOMS: atom_id res chain seq x y z
N MET A 1 30.55 9.64 13.46
CA MET A 1 30.01 9.61 14.85
C MET A 1 29.70 10.98 15.45
N HIS A 2 30.16 12.10 14.85
CA HIS A 2 29.92 13.46 15.40
C HIS A 2 28.59 14.12 14.97
N SER A 3 27.90 13.65 13.91
CA SER A 3 26.66 14.21 13.43
C SER A 3 25.43 13.88 14.30
N ASN A 4 25.37 12.69 14.91
CA ASN A 4 24.23 12.26 15.72
C ASN A 4 23.92 13.17 16.94
N GLY A 5 24.92 13.81 17.52
CA GLY A 5 24.69 14.66 18.69
C GLY A 5 24.01 16.00 18.37
N PHE A 6 24.28 16.59 17.19
CA PHE A 6 23.60 17.80 16.74
C PHE A 6 22.17 17.49 16.30
N PHE A 7 21.99 16.46 15.49
CA PHE A 7 20.66 16.02 15.02
C PHE A 7 19.70 15.74 16.18
N LEU A 8 20.14 14.99 17.21
CA LEU A 8 19.30 14.68 18.36
C LEU A 8 18.89 15.92 19.17
N LYS A 9 19.70 16.97 19.19
CA LYS A 9 19.31 18.25 19.79
C LYS A 9 18.21 18.95 18.98
N ASP A 10 18.29 18.90 17.65
CA ASP A 10 17.30 19.53 16.77
C ASP A 10 15.94 18.82 16.85
N VAL A 11 15.94 17.48 17.01
CA VAL A 11 14.71 16.68 17.12
C VAL A 11 14.19 16.58 18.56
N ALA A 12 14.94 17.00 19.56
CA ALA A 12 14.59 16.87 20.98
C ALA A 12 13.24 17.52 21.33
N GLY A 13 13.01 18.72 20.84
CA GLY A 13 11.74 19.45 21.03
C GLY A 13 10.54 18.72 20.41
N PHE A 14 10.71 18.21 19.19
CA PHE A 14 9.68 17.42 18.51
C PHE A 14 9.39 16.13 19.28
N LEU A 15 10.40 15.34 19.63
CA LEU A 15 10.23 14.08 20.37
C LEU A 15 9.60 14.30 21.75
N GLY A 16 9.98 15.38 22.44
CA GLY A 16 9.37 15.75 23.71
C GLY A 16 7.88 16.03 23.57
N GLY A 17 7.49 16.83 22.59
CA GLY A 17 6.08 17.11 22.26
C GLY A 17 5.34 15.84 21.84
N TYR A 18 5.95 15.02 21.02
CA TYR A 18 5.40 13.76 20.54
C TYR A 18 5.08 12.77 21.67
N TYR A 19 6.04 12.50 22.57
CA TYR A 19 5.81 11.62 23.71
C TYR A 19 4.84 12.22 24.73
N THR A 20 4.83 13.56 24.90
CA THR A 20 3.83 14.25 25.72
C THR A 20 2.43 14.04 25.17
N PHE A 21 2.26 14.13 23.84
CA PHE A 21 0.97 13.85 23.20
C PHE A 21 0.52 12.40 23.45
N ILE A 22 1.40 11.41 23.31
CA ILE A 22 1.08 10.00 23.62
C ILE A 22 0.70 9.83 25.10
N ALA A 23 1.40 10.51 26.00
CA ALA A 23 1.09 10.47 27.43
C ALA A 23 -0.30 11.02 27.73
N ILE A 24 -0.65 12.19 27.18
CA ILE A 24 -1.98 12.80 27.31
C ILE A 24 -3.06 11.87 26.74
N MET A 25 -2.85 11.33 25.56
CA MET A 25 -3.77 10.41 24.89
C MET A 25 -4.07 9.18 25.77
N ASN A 26 -3.05 8.58 26.37
CA ASN A 26 -3.22 7.44 27.27
C ASN A 26 -3.80 7.84 28.64
N GLY A 27 -3.46 9.01 29.16
CA GLY A 27 -4.07 9.55 30.37
C GLY A 27 -5.60 9.78 30.21
N VAL A 28 -6.01 10.33 29.07
CA VAL A 28 -7.43 10.48 28.71
C VAL A 28 -8.12 9.13 28.57
N ALA A 29 -7.49 8.16 27.90
CA ALA A 29 -8.01 6.81 27.79
C ALA A 29 -8.19 6.13 29.17
N ALA A 30 -7.19 6.25 30.05
CA ALA A 30 -7.25 5.76 31.42
C ALA A 30 -8.42 6.40 32.21
N LEU A 31 -8.60 7.70 32.10
CA LEU A 31 -9.68 8.43 32.75
C LEU A 31 -11.07 7.97 32.27
N ILE A 32 -11.24 7.78 30.95
CA ILE A 32 -12.50 7.27 30.37
C ILE A 32 -12.78 5.86 30.86
N LEU A 33 -11.79 4.99 30.88
CA LEU A 33 -11.94 3.61 31.35
C LEU A 33 -12.28 3.54 32.84
N TRP A 34 -11.65 4.40 33.62
CA TRP A 34 -11.95 4.52 35.06
C TRP A 34 -13.36 5.01 35.33
N ARG A 35 -13.72 6.21 34.77
CA ARG A 35 -14.97 6.89 35.14
C ARG A 35 -16.19 6.38 34.39
N ARG A 36 -16.07 6.05 33.08
CA ARG A 36 -17.22 5.71 32.24
C ARG A 36 -17.43 4.23 32.00
N LYS A 37 -16.34 3.46 31.94
CA LYS A 37 -16.41 2.04 31.59
C LYS A 37 -16.26 1.11 32.80
N ASN A 38 -15.95 1.64 33.98
CA ASN A 38 -15.72 0.89 35.22
C ASN A 38 -14.71 -0.28 35.03
N GLN A 39 -13.60 -0.01 34.31
CA GLN A 39 -12.54 -0.98 34.01
C GLN A 39 -11.21 -0.56 34.66
N PRO A 40 -11.08 -0.65 36.01
CA PRO A 40 -9.91 -0.10 36.73
C PRO A 40 -8.60 -0.76 36.33
N GLY A 41 -8.60 -2.08 36.02
CA GLY A 41 -7.39 -2.78 35.58
C GLY A 41 -6.78 -2.20 34.30
N TRP A 42 -7.59 -1.97 33.26
CA TRP A 42 -7.13 -1.34 32.03
C TRP A 42 -6.79 0.15 32.23
N ALA A 43 -7.54 0.85 33.06
CA ALA A 43 -7.21 2.23 33.43
C ALA A 43 -5.82 2.33 34.06
N MET A 44 -5.48 1.41 34.96
CA MET A 44 -4.14 1.34 35.57
C MET A 44 -3.05 1.08 34.52
N VAL A 45 -3.26 0.13 33.61
CA VAL A 45 -2.30 -0.16 32.53
C VAL A 45 -2.01 1.11 31.71
N TRP A 46 -3.05 1.81 31.26
CA TRP A 46 -2.87 3.01 30.43
C TRP A 46 -2.35 4.20 31.21
N SER A 47 -2.59 4.28 32.52
CA SER A 47 -1.94 5.28 33.39
C SER A 47 -0.43 5.01 33.48
N ILE A 48 -0.01 3.74 33.60
CA ILE A 48 1.40 3.36 33.57
C ILE A 48 2.05 3.74 32.23
N VAL A 49 1.39 3.41 31.10
CA VAL A 49 1.87 3.77 29.76
C VAL A 49 1.99 5.30 29.63
N ALA A 50 1.01 6.06 30.12
CA ALA A 50 1.06 7.52 30.15
C ALA A 50 2.27 8.04 30.95
N GLY A 51 2.51 7.46 32.13
CA GLY A 51 3.67 7.78 32.97
C GLY A 51 5.01 7.47 32.25
N LEU A 52 5.14 6.29 31.67
CA LEU A 52 6.32 5.90 30.92
C LEU A 52 6.59 6.80 29.72
N THR A 53 5.57 7.15 28.95
CA THR A 53 5.71 8.05 27.79
C THR A 53 6.01 9.49 28.23
N MET A 54 5.53 9.93 29.40
CA MET A 54 5.94 11.20 29.99
C MET A 54 7.41 11.20 30.41
N VAL A 55 7.92 10.09 30.96
CA VAL A 55 9.35 9.93 31.24
C VAL A 55 10.15 10.01 29.94
N LEU A 56 9.72 9.35 28.86
CA LEU A 56 10.35 9.47 27.54
C LEU A 56 10.38 10.92 27.04
N ALA A 57 9.29 11.67 27.25
CA ALA A 57 9.24 13.10 26.93
C ALA A 57 10.29 13.91 27.70
N GLY A 58 10.41 13.67 29.00
CA GLY A 58 11.45 14.32 29.85
C GLY A 58 12.86 13.98 29.41
N LEU A 59 13.13 12.70 29.08
CA LEU A 59 14.42 12.27 28.57
C LEU A 59 14.76 12.93 27.22
N ALA A 60 13.79 13.04 26.31
CA ALA A 60 13.97 13.72 25.04
C ALA A 60 14.29 15.21 25.24
N LEU A 61 13.55 15.90 26.13
CA LEU A 61 13.73 17.32 26.40
C LEU A 61 15.00 17.66 27.21
N SER A 62 15.65 16.67 27.84
CA SER A 62 16.86 16.88 28.59
C SER A 62 18.05 17.41 27.77
N GLY A 63 17.95 17.34 26.44
CA GLY A 63 19.00 17.76 25.49
C GLY A 63 20.24 16.86 25.48
N SER A 64 20.26 15.77 26.26
CA SER A 64 21.33 14.79 26.28
C SER A 64 21.10 13.68 25.27
N ALA A 65 21.93 13.64 24.24
CA ALA A 65 21.83 12.64 23.17
C ALA A 65 21.89 11.18 23.68
N SER A 66 22.59 10.94 24.80
CA SER A 66 22.71 9.62 25.41
C SER A 66 21.44 9.13 26.12
N LEU A 67 20.52 10.05 26.44
CA LEU A 67 19.28 9.76 27.15
C LEU A 67 18.08 9.63 26.20
N VAL A 68 18.21 10.01 24.93
CA VAL A 68 17.14 9.85 23.94
C VAL A 68 17.04 8.38 23.54
N PRO A 69 15.91 7.70 23.82
CA PRO A 69 15.75 6.31 23.46
C PRO A 69 15.71 6.14 21.93
N SER A 70 16.50 5.22 21.41
CA SER A 70 16.56 4.87 20.00
C SER A 70 16.56 3.36 19.79
N LEU A 71 16.20 2.91 18.60
CA LEU A 71 16.26 1.49 18.27
C LEU A 71 17.71 1.00 18.22
N PRO A 72 18.03 -0.17 18.84
CA PRO A 72 19.35 -0.77 18.74
C PRO A 72 19.76 -1.00 17.28
N LEU A 73 21.07 -0.92 16.99
CA LEU A 73 21.59 -1.11 15.63
C LEU A 73 21.15 -2.45 15.01
N SER A 74 21.16 -3.52 15.80
CA SER A 74 20.71 -4.85 15.34
C SER A 74 19.25 -4.84 14.85
N VAL A 75 18.37 -4.12 15.54
CA VAL A 75 16.96 -3.97 15.16
C VAL A 75 16.85 -3.15 13.90
N ARG A 76 17.56 -2.02 13.78
CA ARG A 76 17.58 -1.19 12.55
C ARG A 76 18.06 -1.98 11.34
N MET A 77 19.13 -2.76 11.48
CA MET A 77 19.65 -3.63 10.42
C MET A 77 18.65 -4.72 10.04
N LEU A 78 17.97 -5.32 11.01
CA LEU A 78 16.90 -6.30 10.74
C LEU A 78 15.74 -5.66 9.98
N VAL A 79 15.27 -4.50 10.39
CA VAL A 79 14.19 -3.78 9.70
C VAL A 79 14.60 -3.42 8.27
N ASN A 80 15.82 -2.91 8.04
CA ASN A 80 16.32 -2.65 6.70
C ASN A 80 16.29 -3.92 5.81
N LYS A 81 16.71 -5.06 6.36
CA LYS A 81 16.67 -6.35 5.64
C LYS A 81 15.22 -6.79 5.33
N LEU A 82 14.32 -6.70 6.30
CA LEU A 82 12.91 -7.09 6.14
C LEU A 82 12.16 -6.14 5.20
N SER A 83 12.61 -4.89 5.08
CA SER A 83 12.02 -3.91 4.16
C SER A 83 12.45 -4.10 2.71
N GLY A 84 13.33 -5.05 2.39
CA GLY A 84 13.69 -5.41 1.00
C GLY A 84 12.44 -5.79 0.18
N PRO A 85 12.38 -5.50 -1.14
CA PRO A 85 11.14 -5.56 -1.92
C PRO A 85 10.43 -6.92 -1.84
N VAL A 86 11.18 -8.02 -1.83
CA VAL A 86 10.64 -9.38 -1.71
C VAL A 86 10.06 -9.64 -0.32
N LEU A 87 10.87 -9.40 0.73
CA LEU A 87 10.44 -9.65 2.11
C LEU A 87 9.34 -8.68 2.55
N TYR A 88 9.39 -7.44 2.08
CA TYR A 88 8.34 -6.45 2.32
C TYR A 88 6.99 -6.91 1.75
N THR A 89 6.94 -7.30 0.47
CA THR A 89 5.69 -7.74 -0.17
C THR A 89 5.16 -9.05 0.44
N LEU A 90 6.02 -10.02 0.71
CA LEU A 90 5.61 -11.26 1.40
C LEU A 90 5.16 -10.97 2.85
N GLY A 91 5.84 -10.06 3.52
CA GLY A 91 5.50 -9.64 4.89
C GLY A 91 4.16 -8.92 4.97
N THR A 92 3.85 -8.01 4.04
CA THR A 92 2.56 -7.31 3.98
C THR A 92 1.43 -8.27 3.63
N THR A 93 1.63 -9.17 2.66
CA THR A 93 0.67 -10.24 2.34
C THR A 93 0.37 -11.13 3.56
N ALA A 94 1.41 -11.55 4.28
CA ALA A 94 1.25 -12.33 5.51
C ALA A 94 0.53 -11.52 6.60
N LEU A 95 0.91 -10.25 6.80
CA LEU A 95 0.27 -9.36 7.77
C LEU A 95 -1.22 -9.20 7.49
N PHE A 96 -1.61 -8.85 6.27
CA PHE A 96 -3.03 -8.68 5.91
C PHE A 96 -3.81 -9.98 6.02
N THR A 97 -3.19 -11.12 5.69
CA THR A 97 -3.80 -12.43 5.90
C THR A 97 -4.06 -12.70 7.38
N VAL A 98 -3.08 -12.45 8.25
CA VAL A 98 -3.22 -12.61 9.71
C VAL A 98 -4.30 -11.67 10.27
N LEU A 99 -4.28 -10.39 9.87
CA LEU A 99 -5.30 -9.42 10.28
C LEU A 99 -6.71 -9.85 9.86
N PHE A 100 -6.86 -10.40 8.65
CA PHE A 100 -8.13 -10.90 8.16
C PHE A 100 -8.60 -12.17 8.89
N VAL A 101 -7.73 -13.16 9.03
CA VAL A 101 -8.06 -14.44 9.68
C VAL A 101 -8.42 -14.23 11.16
N PHE A 102 -7.63 -13.41 11.86
CA PHE A 102 -7.85 -13.10 13.28
C PHE A 102 -8.60 -11.78 13.49
N ARG A 103 -9.40 -11.31 12.51
CA ARG A 103 -10.12 -10.05 12.58
C ARG A 103 -10.94 -9.84 13.84
N LYS A 104 -11.63 -10.90 14.34
CA LYS A 104 -12.40 -10.86 15.58
C LYS A 104 -11.55 -10.54 16.83
N PHE A 105 -10.26 -10.83 16.79
CA PHE A 105 -9.32 -10.45 17.85
C PHE A 105 -8.85 -9.00 17.68
N PHE A 106 -8.43 -8.62 16.46
CA PHE A 106 -7.86 -7.31 16.20
C PHE A 106 -8.88 -6.16 16.24
N VAL A 107 -10.18 -6.44 16.06
CA VAL A 107 -11.21 -5.41 16.20
C VAL A 107 -11.53 -5.07 17.66
N LYS A 108 -11.06 -5.84 18.64
CA LYS A 108 -11.27 -5.52 20.06
C LYS A 108 -10.60 -4.17 20.37
N PRO A 109 -11.32 -3.20 20.98
CA PRO A 109 -10.79 -1.85 21.21
C PRO A 109 -9.47 -1.83 21.98
N MET A 110 -9.32 -2.71 22.99
CA MET A 110 -8.08 -2.79 23.77
C MET A 110 -6.89 -3.29 22.94
N VAL A 111 -7.11 -4.25 22.04
CA VAL A 111 -6.08 -4.76 21.13
C VAL A 111 -5.67 -3.68 20.13
N ALA A 112 -6.64 -3.01 19.50
CA ALA A 112 -6.36 -1.93 18.57
C ALA A 112 -5.61 -0.77 19.24
N TRP A 113 -6.01 -0.39 20.46
CA TRP A 113 -5.33 0.64 21.24
C TRP A 113 -3.90 0.24 21.61
N THR A 114 -3.68 -1.03 21.97
CA THR A 114 -2.34 -1.56 22.25
C THR A 114 -1.46 -1.49 21.00
N VAL A 115 -1.97 -1.96 19.85
CA VAL A 115 -1.25 -1.93 18.57
C VAL A 115 -0.90 -0.48 18.19
N LEU A 116 -1.83 0.45 18.31
CA LEU A 116 -1.58 1.87 18.06
C LEU A 116 -0.44 2.41 18.93
N ASN A 117 -0.48 2.14 20.24
CA ASN A 117 0.55 2.61 21.16
C ASN A 117 1.94 2.01 20.85
N VAL A 118 1.98 0.71 20.53
CA VAL A 118 3.24 0.06 20.12
C VAL A 118 3.80 0.72 18.85
N LEU A 119 2.96 0.96 17.84
CA LEU A 119 3.39 1.62 16.60
C LEU A 119 3.87 3.05 16.85
N LEU A 120 3.16 3.83 17.66
CA LEU A 120 3.56 5.20 18.01
C LEU A 120 4.88 5.22 18.78
N VAL A 121 5.11 4.34 19.76
CA VAL A 121 6.37 4.28 20.51
C VAL A 121 7.52 3.83 19.59
N LEU A 122 7.31 2.82 18.75
CA LEU A 122 8.31 2.40 17.76
C LEU A 122 8.64 3.53 16.77
N MET A 123 7.64 4.29 16.34
CA MET A 123 7.83 5.47 15.49
C MET A 123 8.71 6.50 16.20
N GLY A 124 8.42 6.81 17.47
CA GLY A 124 9.24 7.75 18.26
C GLY A 124 10.69 7.28 18.40
N PHE A 125 10.94 6.00 18.68
CA PHE A 125 12.29 5.44 18.74
C PHE A 125 12.99 5.46 17.38
N SER A 126 12.25 5.29 16.30
CA SER A 126 12.77 5.37 14.92
C SER A 126 13.14 6.79 14.53
N MET A 127 12.38 7.78 15.00
CA MET A 127 12.66 9.20 14.75
C MET A 127 13.96 9.73 15.40
N ALA A 128 14.56 8.97 16.31
CA ALA A 128 15.87 9.25 16.85
C ALA A 128 17.03 8.85 15.89
N ASP A 129 16.73 8.22 14.75
CA ASP A 129 17.69 7.95 13.69
C ASP A 129 17.59 9.01 12.59
N GLU A 130 18.73 9.60 12.22
CA GLU A 130 18.81 10.71 11.25
C GLU A 130 18.29 10.32 9.86
N ASN A 131 18.59 9.11 9.39
CA ASN A 131 18.16 8.64 8.08
C ASN A 131 16.64 8.44 8.05
N PHE A 132 16.09 7.79 9.08
CA PHE A 132 14.66 7.60 9.20
C PHE A 132 13.91 8.94 9.31
N ALA A 133 14.40 9.82 10.17
CA ALA A 133 13.76 11.12 10.38
C ALA A 133 13.81 11.99 9.12
N SER A 134 14.90 11.99 8.37
CA SER A 134 15.03 12.76 7.13
C SER A 134 14.00 12.33 6.06
N ILE A 135 13.59 11.07 6.07
CA ILE A 135 12.54 10.56 5.16
C ILE A 135 11.15 10.94 5.68
N VAL A 136 10.86 10.69 6.95
CA VAL A 136 9.52 10.82 7.52
C VAL A 136 9.13 12.28 7.76
N MET A 137 10.09 13.11 8.20
CA MET A 137 9.84 14.54 8.47
C MET A 137 9.90 15.41 7.22
N LYS A 138 10.23 14.87 6.07
CA LYS A 138 10.14 15.63 4.82
C LYS A 138 8.72 16.17 4.68
N PRO A 139 8.52 17.49 4.45
CA PRO A 139 7.18 18.12 4.53
C PRO A 139 6.12 17.47 3.64
N ASP A 140 6.50 16.92 2.49
CA ASP A 140 5.62 16.17 1.59
C ASP A 140 5.28 14.75 2.10
N ASN A 141 6.11 14.17 2.96
CA ASN A 141 5.89 12.83 3.52
C ASN A 141 5.08 12.83 4.84
N VAL A 142 5.10 13.94 5.60
CA VAL A 142 4.35 14.05 6.87
C VAL A 142 2.85 13.76 6.69
N PRO A 143 2.13 14.35 5.69
CA PRO A 143 0.74 14.00 5.44
C PRO A 143 0.53 12.53 5.09
N ILE A 144 1.48 11.91 4.39
CA ILE A 144 1.38 10.50 3.98
C ILE A 144 1.48 9.58 5.20
N VAL A 145 2.40 9.88 6.12
CA VAL A 145 2.50 9.13 7.38
C VAL A 145 1.21 9.26 8.19
N GLY A 146 0.65 10.47 8.29
CA GLY A 146 -0.66 10.69 8.91
C GLY A 146 -1.76 9.90 8.22
N LEU A 147 -1.79 9.87 6.88
CA LEU A 147 -2.74 9.10 6.09
C LEU A 147 -2.66 7.59 6.35
N VAL A 148 -1.47 7.02 6.54
CA VAL A 148 -1.30 5.60 6.88
C VAL A 148 -1.99 5.28 8.21
N PHE A 149 -1.81 6.11 9.24
CA PHE A 149 -2.52 5.94 10.52
C PHE A 149 -4.03 6.11 10.39
N MET A 150 -4.49 7.07 9.59
CA MET A 150 -5.93 7.27 9.32
C MET A 150 -6.52 6.07 8.57
N LEU A 151 -5.85 5.53 7.56
CA LEU A 151 -6.29 4.34 6.83
C LEU A 151 -6.39 3.13 7.77
N ALA A 152 -5.40 2.92 8.64
CA ALA A 152 -5.45 1.86 9.65
C ALA A 152 -6.66 2.03 10.59
N PHE A 153 -6.90 3.25 11.08
CA PHE A 153 -8.03 3.56 11.95
C PHE A 153 -9.38 3.31 11.27
N PHE A 154 -9.60 3.86 10.07
CA PHE A 154 -10.89 3.70 9.39
C PHE A 154 -11.12 2.26 8.92
N THR A 155 -10.06 1.53 8.56
CA THR A 155 -10.15 0.09 8.27
C THR A 155 -10.54 -0.70 9.51
N TRP A 156 -9.98 -0.34 10.67
CA TRP A 156 -10.37 -0.94 11.94
C TRP A 156 -11.83 -0.65 12.29
N VAL A 157 -12.30 0.60 12.13
CA VAL A 157 -13.71 0.97 12.36
C VAL A 157 -14.63 0.16 11.45
N ALA A 158 -14.37 0.15 10.13
CA ALA A 158 -15.19 -0.58 9.16
C ALA A 158 -15.21 -2.10 9.45
N THR A 159 -14.05 -2.68 9.76
CA THR A 159 -13.95 -4.11 10.10
C THR A 159 -14.64 -4.43 11.41
N SER A 160 -14.56 -3.54 12.41
CA SER A 160 -15.25 -3.69 13.70
C SER A 160 -16.77 -3.71 13.52
N GLN A 161 -17.31 -2.77 12.74
CA GLN A 161 -18.74 -2.73 12.41
C GLN A 161 -19.16 -4.00 11.65
N ALA A 162 -18.36 -4.44 10.67
CA ALA A 162 -18.65 -5.64 9.90
C ALA A 162 -18.65 -6.90 10.77
N VAL A 163 -17.71 -7.06 11.70
CA VAL A 163 -17.66 -8.20 12.63
C VAL A 163 -18.90 -8.22 13.53
N VAL A 164 -19.29 -7.07 14.07
CA VAL A 164 -20.50 -6.96 14.91
C VAL A 164 -21.75 -7.31 14.10
N ASN A 165 -21.88 -6.80 12.88
CA ASN A 165 -23.01 -7.09 12.01
C ASN A 165 -23.06 -8.56 11.60
N ASP A 166 -21.90 -9.16 11.24
CA ASP A 166 -21.83 -10.60 10.93
C ASP A 166 -22.31 -11.46 12.10
N GLU A 167 -21.95 -11.10 13.34
CA GLU A 167 -22.41 -11.79 14.55
C GLU A 167 -23.92 -11.61 14.80
N ARG A 168 -24.45 -10.40 14.58
CA ARG A 168 -25.90 -10.12 14.70
C ARG A 168 -26.69 -10.87 13.63
N ILE A 169 -26.25 -10.85 12.37
CA ILE A 169 -26.89 -11.57 11.26
C ILE A 169 -26.89 -13.08 11.53
N ALA A 170 -25.80 -13.63 12.07
CA ALA A 170 -25.73 -15.04 12.46
C ALA A 170 -26.74 -15.41 13.58
N GLN A 171 -27.15 -14.45 14.41
CA GLN A 171 -28.17 -14.59 15.44
C GLN A 171 -29.58 -14.26 14.93
N GLY A 172 -29.76 -13.97 13.64
CA GLY A 172 -31.04 -13.56 13.06
C GLY A 172 -31.46 -12.11 13.39
N LEU A 173 -30.56 -11.32 13.96
CA LEU A 173 -30.79 -9.91 14.27
C LEU A 173 -30.42 -9.01 13.08
N PRO A 174 -31.09 -7.85 12.91
CA PRO A 174 -30.72 -6.90 11.85
C PRO A 174 -29.34 -6.27 12.12
N PRO A 175 -28.62 -5.81 11.08
CA PRO A 175 -27.42 -5.01 11.24
C PRO A 175 -27.65 -3.79 12.14
N MET A 176 -26.57 -3.27 12.75
CA MET A 176 -26.69 -2.13 13.68
C MET A 176 -27.24 -0.87 13.01
N GLU A 177 -26.82 -0.61 11.79
CA GLU A 177 -27.24 0.56 11.02
C GLU A 177 -28.74 0.54 10.71
N LYS A 178 -29.35 -0.64 10.66
CA LYS A 178 -30.78 -0.81 10.44
C LYS A 178 -31.64 -0.49 11.69
N LEU A 179 -31.03 -0.40 12.87
CA LEU A 179 -31.72 -0.02 14.08
C LEU A 179 -32.04 1.49 14.13
N ASN A 180 -31.30 2.28 13.36
CA ASN A 180 -31.46 3.72 13.28
C ASN A 180 -31.42 4.13 11.80
N ASP A 181 -32.51 3.79 11.07
CA ASP A 181 -32.63 4.02 9.63
C ASP A 181 -33.56 5.19 9.31
N GLU A 182 -33.61 6.21 10.19
CA GLU A 182 -34.36 7.43 9.96
C GLU A 182 -33.90 8.08 8.63
N LYS A 183 -34.89 8.42 7.83
CA LYS A 183 -34.65 9.10 6.56
C LYS A 183 -34.26 10.56 6.81
N VAL A 184 -33.10 10.95 6.33
CA VAL A 184 -32.63 12.33 6.34
C VAL A 184 -32.94 12.96 4.99
N LEU A 185 -33.42 14.19 4.98
CA LEU A 185 -33.63 14.93 3.74
C LEU A 185 -32.28 15.25 3.08
N VAL A 186 -32.18 15.03 1.78
CA VAL A 186 -30.99 15.42 1.02
C VAL A 186 -30.82 16.93 1.08
N TRP A 187 -31.91 17.67 0.92
CA TRP A 187 -32.00 19.10 1.11
C TRP A 187 -33.04 19.41 2.20
N PRO A 188 -32.74 20.22 3.24
CA PRO A 188 -31.45 20.91 3.46
C PRO A 188 -30.40 20.11 4.24
N ASP A 189 -30.77 19.06 4.96
CA ASP A 189 -29.98 18.47 6.06
C ASP A 189 -28.62 17.92 5.62
N LEU A 190 -28.61 17.06 4.60
CA LEU A 190 -27.36 16.47 4.09
C LEU A 190 -26.46 17.55 3.48
N VAL A 191 -27.03 18.44 2.67
CA VAL A 191 -26.27 19.51 1.99
C VAL A 191 -25.64 20.47 3.00
N TYR A 192 -26.35 20.85 4.09
CA TYR A 192 -25.73 21.65 5.14
C TYR A 192 -24.62 20.93 5.87
N THR A 193 -24.77 19.65 6.14
CA THR A 193 -23.70 18.84 6.76
C THR A 193 -22.47 18.79 5.87
N GLU A 194 -22.65 18.57 4.58
CA GLU A 194 -21.56 18.56 3.58
C GLU A 194 -20.88 19.93 3.48
N LEU A 195 -21.66 21.04 3.48
CA LEU A 195 -21.13 22.39 3.46
C LEU A 195 -20.28 22.69 4.70
N ILE A 196 -20.76 22.31 5.88
CA ILE A 196 -20.00 22.48 7.14
C ILE A 196 -18.70 21.71 7.10
N CYS A 197 -18.74 20.44 6.65
CA CYS A 197 -17.55 19.62 6.47
C CYS A 197 -16.57 20.25 5.47
N MET A 198 -17.07 20.74 4.33
CA MET A 198 -16.25 21.39 3.31
C MET A 198 -15.55 22.65 3.87
N VAL A 199 -16.27 23.51 4.58
CA VAL A 199 -15.70 24.72 5.19
C VAL A 199 -14.65 24.35 6.25
N ALA A 200 -14.97 23.40 7.13
CA ALA A 200 -14.05 22.96 8.18
C ALA A 200 -12.76 22.34 7.59
N VAL A 201 -12.87 21.47 6.59
CA VAL A 201 -11.71 20.85 5.92
C VAL A 201 -10.91 21.90 5.16
N SER A 202 -11.57 22.86 4.47
CA SER A 202 -10.87 23.94 3.77
C SER A 202 -10.08 24.83 4.74
N ALA A 203 -10.66 25.19 5.88
CA ALA A 203 -9.98 25.95 6.92
C ALA A 203 -8.77 25.18 7.48
N PHE A 204 -8.95 23.88 7.76
CA PHE A 204 -7.86 23.00 8.19
C PHE A 204 -6.72 22.96 7.17
N LEU A 205 -7.04 22.78 5.89
CA LEU A 205 -6.03 22.70 4.81
C LEU A 205 -5.28 24.02 4.62
N LEU A 206 -5.95 25.16 4.80
CA LEU A 206 -5.30 26.49 4.76
C LEU A 206 -4.29 26.64 5.90
N VAL A 207 -4.70 26.30 7.13
CA VAL A 207 -3.78 26.32 8.29
C VAL A 207 -2.61 25.36 8.06
N TRP A 208 -2.90 24.18 7.57
CA TRP A 208 -1.88 23.16 7.25
C TRP A 208 -0.86 23.69 6.24
N ALA A 209 -1.32 24.29 5.14
CA ALA A 209 -0.44 24.82 4.10
C ALA A 209 0.44 25.97 4.59
N ILE A 210 -0.01 26.76 5.58
CA ILE A 210 0.78 27.83 6.20
C ILE A 210 1.83 27.26 7.16
N VAL A 211 1.45 26.28 7.97
CA VAL A 211 2.32 25.70 9.01
C VAL A 211 3.34 24.72 8.43
N LEU A 212 2.94 23.90 7.48
CA LEU A 212 3.78 22.89 6.82
C LEU A 212 3.97 23.26 5.35
N GLN A 213 5.01 24.03 5.09
CA GLN A 213 5.35 24.45 3.73
C GLN A 213 5.97 23.29 2.94
N ALA A 214 5.52 23.11 1.70
CA ALA A 214 6.14 22.19 0.77
C ALA A 214 7.57 22.66 0.43
N PRO A 215 8.58 21.76 0.38
CA PRO A 215 9.92 22.14 -0.01
C PRO A 215 9.96 22.53 -1.49
N LEU A 216 10.70 23.60 -1.80
CA LEU A 216 11.01 23.96 -3.17
C LEU A 216 12.16 23.08 -3.65
N GLU A 217 12.04 22.55 -4.86
CA GLU A 217 13.13 21.89 -5.57
C GLU A 217 14.16 22.93 -6.06
N GLU A 218 15.34 22.45 -6.47
CA GLU A 218 16.33 23.30 -7.13
C GLU A 218 15.74 23.97 -8.38
N PRO A 219 16.22 25.16 -8.78
CA PRO A 219 15.78 25.79 -10.01
C PRO A 219 15.91 24.85 -11.23
N ALA A 220 14.96 24.94 -12.15
CA ALA A 220 14.93 24.10 -13.34
C ALA A 220 16.28 24.18 -14.11
N SER A 221 16.83 23.02 -14.43
CA SER A 221 18.09 22.88 -15.17
C SER A 221 17.87 21.96 -16.38
N SER A 222 18.42 22.37 -17.54
CA SER A 222 18.45 21.53 -18.74
C SER A 222 19.48 20.39 -18.67
N VAL A 223 20.37 20.41 -17.66
CA VAL A 223 21.50 19.49 -17.55
C VAL A 223 21.32 18.47 -16.42
N LYS A 224 20.56 18.81 -15.38
CA LYS A 224 20.44 17.99 -14.18
C LYS A 224 18.97 17.76 -13.82
N THR A 225 18.59 16.50 -13.64
CA THR A 225 17.28 16.09 -13.12
C THR A 225 17.41 15.71 -11.64
N PRO A 226 16.42 16.01 -10.79
CA PRO A 226 16.40 15.51 -9.40
C PRO A 226 16.58 14.00 -9.34
N ASN A 227 17.35 13.51 -8.37
CA ASN A 227 17.62 12.09 -8.21
C ASN A 227 17.41 11.66 -6.75
N PRO A 228 16.33 10.94 -6.43
CA PRO A 228 15.30 10.42 -7.35
C PRO A 228 14.28 11.50 -7.79
N SER A 229 13.79 11.42 -9.02
CA SER A 229 12.65 12.21 -9.49
C SER A 229 11.37 11.45 -9.16
N LYS A 230 10.66 11.87 -8.09
CA LYS A 230 9.44 11.22 -7.61
C LYS A 230 8.20 11.98 -8.08
N ALA A 231 7.22 11.23 -8.59
CA ALA A 231 5.88 11.74 -8.80
C ALA A 231 5.20 12.10 -7.45
N PRO A 232 4.10 12.90 -7.44
CA PRO A 232 3.28 13.06 -6.24
C PRO A 232 2.85 11.70 -5.68
N TRP A 233 2.72 11.63 -4.34
CA TRP A 233 2.52 10.38 -3.62
C TRP A 233 1.40 9.47 -4.17
N TYR A 234 0.30 10.05 -4.65
CA TYR A 234 -0.83 9.29 -5.21
C TYR A 234 -0.53 8.62 -6.56
N PHE A 235 0.53 9.06 -7.27
CA PHE A 235 1.04 8.41 -8.47
C PHE A 235 2.26 7.51 -8.21
N LEU A 236 2.84 7.53 -7.01
CA LEU A 236 4.04 6.74 -6.73
C LEU A 236 3.81 5.23 -6.88
N GLY A 237 2.60 4.76 -6.64
CA GLY A 237 2.24 3.36 -6.92
C GLY A 237 2.37 3.02 -8.42
N LEU A 238 1.92 3.92 -9.30
CA LEU A 238 2.10 3.77 -10.76
C LEU A 238 3.58 3.86 -11.16
N GLN A 239 4.32 4.78 -10.56
CA GLN A 239 5.75 4.91 -10.80
C GLN A 239 6.52 3.66 -10.36
N GLU A 240 6.15 3.03 -9.24
CA GLU A 240 6.74 1.76 -8.81
C GLU A 240 6.38 0.62 -9.78
N MET A 241 5.19 0.63 -10.37
CA MET A 241 4.83 -0.36 -11.40
C MET A 241 5.72 -0.28 -12.65
N LEU A 242 6.34 0.89 -12.96
CA LEU A 242 7.30 1.03 -14.05
C LEU A 242 8.59 0.22 -13.85
N VAL A 243 8.87 -0.21 -12.63
CA VAL A 243 9.96 -1.16 -12.37
C VAL A 243 9.68 -2.52 -13.03
N TYR A 244 8.41 -2.90 -13.16
CA TYR A 244 7.98 -4.22 -13.63
C TYR A 244 7.39 -4.20 -15.04
N PHE A 245 6.81 -3.09 -15.47
CA PHE A 245 6.11 -2.93 -16.74
C PHE A 245 6.58 -1.68 -17.48
N ASP A 246 6.39 -1.70 -18.77
CA ASP A 246 6.59 -0.52 -19.64
C ASP A 246 5.52 0.56 -19.38
N PRO A 247 5.78 1.85 -19.65
CA PRO A 247 4.88 2.95 -19.37
C PRO A 247 3.46 2.79 -19.92
N TRP A 248 3.28 2.24 -21.11
CA TRP A 248 1.96 2.05 -21.70
C TRP A 248 1.11 1.05 -20.90
N TYR A 249 1.73 -0.01 -20.37
CA TYR A 249 0.99 -1.00 -19.57
C TYR A 249 0.72 -0.48 -18.15
N ALA A 250 1.74 0.05 -17.49
CA ALA A 250 1.60 0.58 -16.13
C ALA A 250 0.73 1.85 -16.08
N GLY A 251 0.84 2.74 -17.07
CA GLY A 251 0.15 4.03 -17.08
C GLY A 251 -1.22 4.02 -17.78
N VAL A 252 -1.49 3.06 -18.68
CA VAL A 252 -2.74 3.00 -19.43
C VAL A 252 -3.54 1.74 -19.10
N VAL A 253 -2.97 0.53 -19.31
CA VAL A 253 -3.73 -0.71 -19.20
C VAL A 253 -4.19 -0.97 -17.77
N LEU A 254 -3.29 -0.92 -16.79
CA LEU A 254 -3.64 -1.18 -15.40
C LEU A 254 -4.62 -0.16 -14.81
N PRO A 255 -4.44 1.17 -14.99
CA PRO A 255 -5.45 2.14 -14.56
C PRO A 255 -6.79 1.98 -15.26
N SER A 256 -6.79 1.70 -16.58
CA SER A 256 -8.02 1.43 -17.34
C SER A 256 -8.75 0.19 -16.81
N MET A 257 -8.02 -0.85 -16.43
CA MET A 257 -8.59 -2.04 -15.79
C MET A 257 -9.36 -1.67 -14.50
N VAL A 258 -8.84 -0.78 -13.68
CA VAL A 258 -9.54 -0.32 -12.46
C VAL A 258 -10.83 0.40 -12.83
N VAL A 259 -10.79 1.32 -13.81
CA VAL A 259 -11.96 2.05 -14.29
C VAL A 259 -13.02 1.09 -14.86
N PHE A 260 -12.62 0.19 -15.77
CA PHE A 260 -13.53 -0.80 -16.36
C PHE A 260 -14.05 -1.78 -15.31
N GLY A 261 -13.25 -2.16 -14.32
CA GLY A 261 -13.68 -2.98 -13.19
C GLY A 261 -14.79 -2.32 -12.38
N LEU A 262 -14.64 -1.04 -12.05
CA LEU A 262 -15.66 -0.25 -11.35
C LEU A 262 -16.93 -0.11 -12.17
N MET A 263 -16.82 0.14 -13.48
CA MET A 263 -17.96 0.22 -14.40
C MET A 263 -18.68 -1.13 -14.55
N ALA A 264 -17.96 -2.23 -14.57
CA ALA A 264 -18.51 -3.57 -14.74
C ALA A 264 -19.16 -4.13 -13.46
N MET A 265 -18.74 -3.68 -12.27
CA MET A 265 -19.18 -4.23 -10.98
C MET A 265 -20.70 -4.35 -10.83
N PRO A 266 -21.55 -3.33 -11.13
CA PRO A 266 -23.00 -3.44 -11.00
C PRO A 266 -23.60 -4.54 -11.87
N TYR A 267 -22.98 -4.85 -13.00
CA TYR A 267 -23.45 -5.86 -13.96
C TYR A 267 -22.92 -7.26 -13.64
N LEU A 268 -21.76 -7.34 -12.98
CA LEU A 268 -21.12 -8.61 -12.61
C LEU A 268 -21.63 -9.15 -11.28
N ASP A 269 -22.02 -8.27 -10.37
CA ASP A 269 -22.47 -8.67 -9.04
C ASP A 269 -23.83 -9.37 -9.08
N PHE A 270 -23.82 -10.66 -8.78
CA PHE A 270 -25.03 -11.48 -8.64
C PHE A 270 -25.48 -11.65 -7.19
N ASN A 271 -24.68 -11.17 -6.24
CA ASN A 271 -24.95 -11.33 -4.82
C ASN A 271 -25.94 -10.26 -4.33
N LYS A 272 -27.15 -10.67 -3.97
CA LYS A 272 -28.22 -9.80 -3.48
C LYS A 272 -28.16 -9.56 -1.97
N LYS A 273 -27.21 -10.17 -1.26
CA LYS A 273 -27.02 -9.99 0.18
C LYS A 273 -26.16 -8.76 0.46
N GLY A 274 -26.15 -8.28 1.71
CA GLY A 274 -25.27 -7.22 2.16
C GLY A 274 -25.63 -5.84 1.60
N ASN A 275 -26.90 -5.48 1.58
CA ASN A 275 -27.48 -4.28 0.95
C ASN A 275 -26.96 -2.95 1.55
N GLY A 276 -25.67 -2.63 1.35
CA GLY A 276 -25.04 -1.40 1.79
C GLY A 276 -24.58 -1.37 3.24
N TYR A 277 -24.88 -2.39 4.03
CA TYR A 277 -24.38 -2.50 5.42
C TYR A 277 -22.99 -3.12 5.46
N TYR A 278 -22.20 -2.75 6.46
CA TYR A 278 -20.91 -3.38 6.72
C TYR A 278 -21.11 -4.86 7.04
N SER A 279 -20.62 -5.75 6.18
CA SER A 279 -20.63 -7.21 6.38
C SER A 279 -19.51 -7.85 5.59
N ILE A 280 -18.75 -8.75 6.23
CA ILE A 280 -17.71 -9.52 5.56
C ILE A 280 -18.26 -10.85 5.07
N GLU A 281 -19.02 -11.58 5.88
CA GLU A 281 -19.48 -12.93 5.55
C GLU A 281 -20.45 -12.92 4.36
N GLU A 282 -21.32 -11.93 4.25
CA GLU A 282 -22.25 -11.82 3.12
C GLU A 282 -21.56 -11.39 1.82
N ARG A 283 -20.43 -10.66 1.90
CA ARG A 283 -19.68 -10.08 0.77
C ARG A 283 -18.21 -10.50 0.74
N LYS A 284 -17.89 -11.65 1.30
CA LYS A 284 -16.51 -12.10 1.55
C LYS A 284 -15.61 -12.06 0.31
N PHE A 285 -16.10 -12.51 -0.84
CA PHE A 285 -15.31 -12.49 -2.08
C PHE A 285 -14.98 -11.06 -2.51
N SER A 286 -15.96 -10.18 -2.59
CA SER A 286 -15.76 -8.77 -2.97
C SER A 286 -14.85 -8.05 -1.97
N TYR A 287 -15.03 -8.33 -0.68
CA TYR A 287 -14.18 -7.79 0.39
C TYR A 287 -12.71 -8.21 0.20
N LEU A 288 -12.43 -9.50 -0.02
CA LEU A 288 -11.08 -10.01 -0.20
C LEU A 288 -10.40 -9.45 -1.47
N VAL A 289 -11.15 -9.39 -2.59
CA VAL A 289 -10.63 -8.81 -3.84
C VAL A 289 -10.27 -7.33 -3.64
N TYR A 290 -11.14 -6.57 -2.96
CA TYR A 290 -10.88 -5.17 -2.66
C TYR A 290 -9.66 -5.00 -1.73
N GLN A 291 -9.59 -5.76 -0.63
CA GLN A 291 -8.47 -5.69 0.30
C GLN A 291 -7.13 -6.02 -0.39
N PHE A 292 -7.12 -7.04 -1.23
CA PHE A 292 -5.93 -7.38 -2.00
C PHE A 292 -5.56 -6.28 -3.00
N GLY A 293 -6.49 -5.81 -3.82
CA GLY A 293 -6.21 -4.79 -4.83
C GLY A 293 -5.82 -3.44 -4.23
N PHE A 294 -6.53 -2.99 -3.19
CA PHE A 294 -6.29 -1.68 -2.59
C PHE A 294 -5.11 -1.70 -1.61
N PHE A 295 -5.11 -2.57 -0.60
CA PHE A 295 -4.05 -2.56 0.39
C PHE A 295 -2.76 -3.21 -0.11
N GLU A 296 -2.85 -4.44 -0.67
CA GLU A 296 -1.63 -5.17 -1.05
C GLU A 296 -1.02 -4.65 -2.35
N LEU A 297 -1.83 -4.31 -3.35
CA LEU A 297 -1.27 -3.87 -4.62
C LEU A 297 -1.09 -2.35 -4.73
N TRP A 298 -1.99 -1.55 -4.17
CA TRP A 298 -1.90 -0.09 -4.33
C TRP A 298 -1.14 0.58 -3.18
N ILE A 299 -1.60 0.43 -1.95
CA ILE A 299 -1.00 1.11 -0.78
C ILE A 299 0.42 0.64 -0.53
N THR A 300 0.71 -0.66 -0.63
CA THR A 300 2.07 -1.18 -0.43
C THR A 300 3.05 -0.63 -1.47
N LEU A 301 2.63 -0.48 -2.73
CA LEU A 301 3.49 0.14 -3.77
C LEU A 301 3.71 1.63 -3.51
N ILE A 302 2.71 2.36 -3.01
CA ILE A 302 2.89 3.77 -2.62
C ILE A 302 3.90 3.89 -1.49
N ILE A 303 3.78 3.07 -0.45
CA ILE A 303 4.71 3.07 0.69
C ILE A 303 6.12 2.72 0.21
N LEU A 304 6.26 1.70 -0.64
CA LEU A 304 7.53 1.29 -1.21
C LEU A 304 8.18 2.43 -2.01
N GLY A 305 7.43 3.05 -2.93
CA GLY A 305 7.91 4.16 -3.75
C GLY A 305 8.22 5.43 -2.94
N THR A 306 7.44 5.72 -1.88
CA THR A 306 7.60 6.92 -1.08
C THR A 306 8.79 6.81 -0.12
N PHE A 307 8.88 5.72 0.63
CA PHE A 307 9.79 5.60 1.78
C PHE A 307 11.01 4.73 1.54
N LEU A 308 10.97 3.82 0.54
CA LEU A 308 11.99 2.81 0.32
C LEU A 308 12.74 2.94 -1.01
N ARG A 309 12.36 3.89 -1.87
CA ARG A 309 13.08 4.21 -3.11
C ARG A 309 13.85 5.51 -2.97
N GLY A 310 15.16 5.43 -3.17
CA GLY A 310 16.10 6.53 -3.12
C GLY A 310 16.76 6.83 -4.48
N PRO A 311 17.97 7.41 -4.48
CA PRO A 311 18.70 7.75 -5.71
C PRO A 311 18.80 6.59 -6.70
N ASN A 312 18.72 6.91 -7.99
CA ASN A 312 18.72 5.95 -9.10
C ASN A 312 17.55 4.94 -9.05
N TRP A 313 16.49 5.25 -8.33
CA TRP A 313 15.37 4.36 -8.03
C TRP A 313 15.80 3.05 -7.34
N ASN A 314 16.98 3.07 -6.70
CA ASN A 314 17.48 1.96 -5.94
C ASN A 314 16.70 1.80 -4.63
N PHE A 315 16.71 0.58 -4.13
CA PHE A 315 16.06 0.25 -2.87
C PHE A 315 16.96 0.61 -1.69
N PHE A 316 16.38 1.27 -0.68
CA PHE A 316 17.03 1.61 0.58
C PHE A 316 16.12 1.22 1.73
N GLY A 317 16.71 0.63 2.76
CA GLY A 317 15.98 0.42 4.02
C GLY A 317 15.67 1.74 4.72
N PRO A 318 14.67 1.76 5.62
CA PRO A 318 14.25 3.00 6.28
C PRO A 318 15.30 3.62 7.20
N PHE A 319 16.31 2.86 7.61
CA PHE A 319 17.45 3.33 8.41
C PHE A 319 18.77 3.37 7.62
N GLU A 320 18.72 3.24 6.29
CA GLU A 320 19.88 3.25 5.41
C GLU A 320 20.10 4.68 4.85
N TYR A 321 21.37 5.10 4.82
CA TYR A 321 21.72 6.38 4.20
C TYR A 321 21.52 6.34 2.67
N TRP A 322 20.84 7.32 2.12
CA TRP A 322 20.56 7.42 0.69
C TRP A 322 21.77 7.93 -0.11
N THR A 323 22.67 7.01 -0.44
CA THR A 323 23.84 7.35 -1.24
C THR A 323 23.50 7.34 -2.75
N PRO A 324 23.89 8.40 -3.50
CA PRO A 324 23.70 8.44 -4.96
C PRO A 324 24.60 7.47 -5.71
N TYR A 325 25.60 6.91 -5.04
CA TYR A 325 26.61 5.99 -5.63
C TYR A 325 26.24 4.52 -5.52
N LYS A 326 25.10 4.19 -4.95
CA LYS A 326 24.62 2.80 -4.88
C LYS A 326 24.33 2.31 -6.30
N VAL A 327 25.02 1.27 -6.72
CA VAL A 327 24.83 0.62 -8.02
C VAL A 327 24.29 -0.79 -7.77
N GLU A 328 23.17 -1.11 -8.42
CA GLU A 328 22.62 -2.46 -8.45
C GLU A 328 22.85 -3.05 -9.85
N VAL A 329 23.26 -4.33 -9.88
CA VAL A 329 23.47 -5.04 -11.15
C VAL A 329 22.12 -5.36 -11.78
N LEU A 330 21.91 -4.88 -13.00
CA LEU A 330 20.68 -5.13 -13.76
C LEU A 330 20.87 -6.39 -14.63
N ASN A 331 20.51 -7.54 -14.10
CA ASN A 331 20.61 -8.85 -14.78
C ASN A 331 19.31 -9.26 -15.49
N ASN A 332 18.49 -8.29 -15.88
CA ASN A 332 17.17 -8.57 -16.43
C ASN A 332 17.23 -9.00 -17.88
N VAL A 333 16.53 -10.08 -18.22
CA VAL A 333 16.47 -10.70 -19.55
C VAL A 333 15.02 -10.80 -20.00
N ASP A 334 14.76 -10.56 -21.28
CA ASP A 334 13.43 -10.71 -21.87
C ASP A 334 13.11 -12.19 -22.14
N LEU A 335 11.84 -12.58 -22.06
CA LEU A 335 11.43 -13.96 -22.31
C LEU A 335 11.83 -14.50 -23.68
N PRO A 336 11.73 -13.76 -24.79
CA PRO A 336 12.24 -14.23 -26.06
C PRO A 336 13.73 -14.58 -26.03
N GLN A 337 14.54 -13.78 -25.34
CA GLN A 337 15.98 -14.06 -25.19
C GLN A 337 16.19 -15.30 -24.31
N MET A 338 15.44 -15.46 -23.22
CA MET A 338 15.51 -16.66 -22.38
C MET A 338 15.16 -17.92 -23.18
N PHE A 339 14.17 -17.83 -24.05
CA PHE A 339 13.70 -18.97 -24.84
C PHE A 339 14.65 -19.29 -26.00
N TRP A 340 14.92 -18.30 -26.88
CA TRP A 340 15.70 -18.57 -28.09
C TRP A 340 17.19 -18.76 -27.79
N VAL A 341 17.78 -17.90 -26.97
CA VAL A 341 19.23 -17.91 -26.73
C VAL A 341 19.59 -18.87 -25.60
N ASN A 342 18.95 -18.73 -24.43
CA ASN A 342 19.39 -19.50 -23.26
C ASN A 342 18.87 -20.95 -23.25
N LEU A 343 17.65 -21.21 -23.78
CA LEU A 343 17.06 -22.55 -23.78
C LEU A 343 17.35 -23.32 -25.06
N LEU A 344 17.20 -22.68 -26.24
CA LEU A 344 17.36 -23.35 -27.53
C LEU A 344 18.75 -23.20 -28.14
N ASP A 345 19.62 -22.39 -27.54
CA ASP A 345 20.96 -22.06 -28.05
C ASP A 345 20.95 -21.60 -29.52
N ARG A 346 19.94 -20.76 -29.85
CA ARG A 346 19.74 -20.18 -31.17
C ARG A 346 19.76 -18.66 -31.11
N PRO A 347 20.25 -17.97 -32.17
CA PRO A 347 20.20 -16.53 -32.22
C PRO A 347 18.76 -16.02 -32.23
N LEU A 348 18.54 -14.86 -31.61
CA LEU A 348 17.21 -14.21 -31.60
C LEU A 348 16.76 -13.91 -33.02
N PRO A 349 15.55 -14.33 -33.45
CA PRO A 349 15.02 -14.03 -34.79
C PRO A 349 15.00 -12.53 -35.07
N ARG A 350 15.63 -12.10 -36.18
CA ARG A 350 15.67 -10.71 -36.64
C ARG A 350 15.35 -10.65 -38.13
N ALA A 351 14.56 -9.67 -38.52
CA ALA A 351 14.30 -9.45 -39.94
C ALA A 351 15.56 -8.89 -40.64
N PRO A 352 15.83 -9.30 -41.90
CA PRO A 352 16.90 -8.71 -42.71
C PRO A 352 16.69 -7.20 -42.88
N GLN A 353 17.80 -6.46 -43.02
CA GLN A 353 17.74 -5.03 -43.32
C GLN A 353 17.01 -4.80 -44.63
N GLY A 354 16.05 -3.88 -44.67
CA GLY A 354 15.26 -3.59 -45.87
C GLY A 354 14.14 -4.59 -46.17
N ALA A 355 13.85 -5.53 -45.26
CA ALA A 355 12.71 -6.45 -45.43
C ALA A 355 11.38 -5.71 -45.46
N GLY A 356 10.47 -6.18 -46.31
CA GLY A 356 9.09 -5.66 -46.35
C GLY A 356 8.32 -5.85 -45.04
N MET A 357 7.31 -5.03 -44.84
CA MET A 357 6.51 -4.99 -43.59
C MET A 357 5.99 -6.38 -43.16
N LEU A 358 5.53 -7.21 -44.07
CA LEU A 358 5.04 -8.55 -43.76
C LEU A 358 6.14 -9.45 -43.19
N THR A 359 7.34 -9.38 -43.74
CA THR A 359 8.49 -10.15 -43.26
C THR A 359 8.92 -9.67 -41.86
N GLN A 360 8.90 -8.36 -41.61
CA GLN A 360 9.19 -7.80 -40.29
C GLN A 360 8.17 -8.26 -39.26
N VAL A 361 6.88 -8.14 -39.53
CA VAL A 361 5.81 -8.59 -38.63
C VAL A 361 5.89 -10.09 -38.38
N GLY A 362 6.08 -10.90 -39.42
CA GLY A 362 6.24 -12.35 -39.29
C GLY A 362 7.40 -12.74 -38.41
N THR A 363 8.55 -12.07 -38.56
CA THR A 363 9.73 -12.31 -37.72
C THR A 363 9.52 -11.87 -36.27
N ILE A 364 8.85 -10.73 -36.04
CA ILE A 364 8.47 -10.28 -34.69
C ILE A 364 7.55 -11.31 -34.03
N LEU A 365 6.49 -11.78 -34.74
CA LEU A 365 5.59 -12.79 -34.20
C LEU A 365 6.31 -14.10 -33.87
N LEU A 366 7.27 -14.53 -34.71
CA LEU A 366 8.09 -15.69 -34.40
C LEU A 366 8.98 -15.49 -33.18
N ARG A 367 9.64 -14.31 -33.08
CA ARG A 367 10.49 -13.96 -31.93
C ARG A 367 9.70 -13.97 -30.64
N GLU A 368 8.52 -13.33 -30.67
CA GLU A 368 7.66 -13.17 -29.50
C GLU A 368 6.70 -14.35 -29.25
N ALA A 369 6.74 -15.41 -30.10
CA ALA A 369 5.87 -16.56 -29.98
C ALA A 369 5.79 -17.16 -28.57
N PRO A 370 6.90 -17.32 -27.82
CA PRO A 370 6.83 -17.83 -26.45
C PRO A 370 6.00 -16.97 -25.52
N GLY A 371 6.18 -15.66 -25.58
CA GLY A 371 5.44 -14.68 -24.79
C GLY A 371 3.95 -14.62 -25.19
N LEU A 372 3.68 -14.59 -26.48
CA LEU A 372 2.31 -14.53 -27.01
C LEU A 372 1.52 -15.81 -26.66
N VAL A 373 2.16 -16.98 -26.74
CA VAL A 373 1.53 -18.26 -26.32
C VAL A 373 1.23 -18.24 -24.82
N LEU A 374 2.18 -17.78 -24.01
CA LEU A 374 1.99 -17.68 -22.55
C LEU A 374 0.84 -16.72 -22.20
N LEU A 375 0.78 -15.54 -22.81
CA LEU A 375 -0.30 -14.57 -22.60
C LEU A 375 -1.66 -15.09 -23.12
N GLY A 376 -1.66 -15.74 -24.28
CA GLY A 376 -2.86 -16.38 -24.82
C GLY A 376 -3.38 -17.47 -23.88
N ALA A 377 -2.48 -18.32 -23.38
CA ALA A 377 -2.84 -19.34 -22.39
C ALA A 377 -3.40 -18.70 -21.10
N TYR A 378 -2.76 -17.65 -20.62
CA TYR A 378 -3.17 -16.95 -19.42
C TYR A 378 -4.54 -16.29 -19.52
N LEU A 379 -4.81 -15.57 -20.61
CA LEU A 379 -6.06 -14.79 -20.79
C LEU A 379 -7.21 -15.57 -21.45
N VAL A 380 -6.90 -16.62 -22.25
CA VAL A 380 -7.90 -17.36 -23.02
C VAL A 380 -8.14 -18.75 -22.45
N LEU A 381 -7.11 -19.49 -22.07
CA LEU A 381 -7.26 -20.87 -21.58
C LEU A 381 -7.48 -20.97 -20.07
N LEU A 382 -6.85 -20.09 -19.30
CA LEU A 382 -6.96 -20.13 -17.84
C LEU A 382 -8.37 -19.78 -17.33
N PRO A 383 -9.12 -18.77 -17.85
CA PRO A 383 -10.48 -18.49 -17.41
C PRO A 383 -11.44 -19.69 -17.53
N PRO A 384 -11.54 -20.41 -18.69
CA PRO A 384 -12.33 -21.63 -18.77
C PRO A 384 -11.90 -22.73 -17.79
N LEU A 385 -10.60 -22.90 -17.60
CA LEU A 385 -10.08 -23.86 -16.62
C LEU A 385 -10.51 -23.51 -15.19
N LEU A 386 -10.46 -22.24 -14.82
CA LEU A 386 -10.95 -21.76 -13.53
C LEU A 386 -12.47 -21.89 -13.41
N ALA A 387 -13.23 -21.78 -14.53
CA ALA A 387 -14.68 -21.96 -14.55
C ALA A 387 -15.12 -23.37 -14.18
N VAL A 388 -14.34 -24.38 -14.53
CA VAL A 388 -14.66 -25.79 -14.22
C VAL A 388 -14.05 -26.26 -12.89
N THR A 389 -13.12 -25.49 -12.31
CA THR A 389 -12.41 -25.80 -11.07
C THR A 389 -12.81 -24.87 -9.93
N VAL A 390 -12.01 -23.86 -9.65
CA VAL A 390 -12.10 -22.95 -8.48
C VAL A 390 -13.36 -22.09 -8.53
N PHE A 391 -13.68 -21.54 -9.69
CA PHE A 391 -14.81 -20.61 -9.89
C PHE A 391 -16.08 -21.24 -10.47
N ARG A 392 -16.23 -22.56 -10.39
CA ARG A 392 -17.41 -23.28 -10.90
C ARG A 392 -18.74 -22.69 -10.44
N LYS A 393 -18.83 -22.31 -9.14
CA LYS A 393 -20.05 -21.72 -8.57
C LYS A 393 -20.32 -20.31 -9.12
N PHE A 394 -19.28 -19.55 -9.42
CA PHE A 394 -19.39 -18.22 -10.02
C PHE A 394 -19.85 -18.33 -11.47
N PHE A 395 -19.20 -19.21 -12.25
CA PHE A 395 -19.57 -19.46 -13.64
C PHE A 395 -21.04 -19.87 -13.78
N ALA A 396 -21.52 -20.80 -12.95
CA ALA A 396 -22.89 -21.26 -12.97
C ALA A 396 -23.92 -20.15 -12.65
N LYS A 397 -23.54 -19.17 -11.81
CA LYS A 397 -24.44 -18.05 -11.44
C LYS A 397 -24.37 -16.87 -12.38
N MET A 398 -23.22 -16.60 -12.98
CA MET A 398 -22.97 -15.42 -13.80
C MET A 398 -23.22 -15.67 -15.29
N GLY A 399 -23.09 -16.91 -15.75
CA GLY A 399 -23.05 -17.26 -17.17
C GLY A 399 -21.73 -16.88 -17.83
N PHE A 400 -21.59 -17.20 -19.13
CA PHE A 400 -20.30 -17.11 -19.83
C PHE A 400 -19.72 -15.69 -19.89
N VAL A 401 -20.48 -14.72 -20.38
CA VAL A 401 -19.96 -13.36 -20.65
C VAL A 401 -19.54 -12.65 -19.36
N ARG A 402 -20.42 -12.61 -18.36
CA ARG A 402 -20.13 -11.96 -17.08
C ARG A 402 -18.94 -12.61 -16.39
N TYR A 403 -18.89 -13.94 -16.40
CA TYR A 403 -17.78 -14.68 -15.81
C TYR A 403 -16.46 -14.38 -16.53
N MET A 404 -16.41 -14.38 -17.87
CA MET A 404 -15.19 -14.09 -18.62
C MET A 404 -14.67 -12.67 -18.35
N ILE A 405 -15.56 -11.69 -18.24
CA ILE A 405 -15.17 -10.31 -17.87
C ILE A 405 -14.57 -10.30 -16.46
N MET A 406 -15.24 -10.88 -15.46
CA MET A 406 -14.73 -10.96 -14.09
C MET A 406 -13.37 -11.67 -14.03
N ALA A 407 -13.26 -12.83 -14.67
CA ALA A 407 -12.04 -13.64 -14.64
C ALA A 407 -10.87 -12.89 -15.29
N ASN A 408 -11.07 -12.27 -16.44
CA ASN A 408 -9.99 -11.51 -17.08
C ASN A 408 -9.60 -10.26 -16.30
N LEU A 409 -10.54 -9.51 -15.71
CA LEU A 409 -10.20 -8.40 -14.83
C LEU A 409 -9.38 -8.86 -13.62
N MET A 410 -9.74 -10.00 -13.03
CA MET A 410 -8.93 -10.58 -11.93
C MET A 410 -7.55 -11.05 -12.40
N LEU A 411 -7.45 -11.67 -13.57
CA LEU A 411 -6.17 -12.08 -14.13
C LEU A 411 -5.29 -10.88 -14.47
N LEU A 412 -5.84 -9.80 -15.03
CA LEU A 412 -5.11 -8.55 -15.25
C LEU A 412 -4.58 -7.95 -13.93
N MET A 413 -5.39 -7.96 -12.86
CA MET A 413 -4.93 -7.55 -11.53
C MET A 413 -3.79 -8.43 -11.02
N LEU A 414 -3.84 -9.74 -11.26
CA LEU A 414 -2.80 -10.69 -10.86
C LEU A 414 -1.53 -10.61 -11.71
N THR A 415 -1.54 -9.93 -12.87
CA THR A 415 -0.31 -9.75 -13.66
C THR A 415 0.78 -9.03 -12.88
N LEU A 416 0.42 -8.07 -12.01
CA LEU A 416 1.38 -7.31 -11.22
C LEU A 416 2.16 -8.20 -10.24
N PRO A 417 1.54 -8.91 -9.27
CA PRO A 417 2.30 -9.77 -8.37
C PRO A 417 3.01 -10.92 -9.08
N LEU A 418 2.43 -11.47 -10.15
CA LEU A 418 3.10 -12.49 -10.96
C LEU A 418 4.38 -11.95 -11.59
N LYS A 419 4.31 -10.74 -12.17
CA LYS A 419 5.47 -10.09 -12.78
C LYS A 419 6.54 -9.74 -11.74
N MET A 420 6.13 -9.30 -10.55
CA MET A 420 7.04 -9.07 -9.43
C MET A 420 7.81 -10.36 -9.08
N ILE A 421 7.10 -11.47 -8.92
CA ILE A 421 7.70 -12.79 -8.63
C ILE A 421 8.65 -13.21 -9.76
N LEU A 422 8.22 -13.13 -11.02
CA LEU A 422 9.04 -13.52 -12.17
C LEU A 422 10.32 -12.67 -12.27
N ARG A 423 10.21 -11.38 -11.96
CA ARG A 423 11.38 -10.49 -11.93
C ARG A 423 12.35 -10.86 -10.81
N TRP A 424 11.86 -11.18 -9.62
CA TRP A 424 12.72 -11.50 -8.48
C TRP A 424 13.33 -12.87 -8.53
N THR A 425 12.64 -13.85 -9.15
CA THR A 425 13.10 -15.26 -9.20
C THR A 425 13.87 -15.58 -10.47
N LEU A 426 13.42 -15.07 -11.62
CA LEU A 426 13.97 -15.38 -12.94
C LEU A 426 14.71 -14.20 -13.59
N ASN A 427 14.77 -13.04 -12.95
CA ASN A 427 15.25 -11.78 -13.55
C ASN A 427 14.53 -11.44 -14.87
N LEU A 428 13.27 -11.82 -15.01
CA LEU A 428 12.48 -11.58 -16.21
C LEU A 428 12.13 -10.11 -16.35
N LYS A 429 12.54 -9.48 -17.47
CA LYS A 429 12.22 -8.10 -17.78
C LYS A 429 10.85 -7.97 -18.46
N TYR A 430 10.73 -8.50 -19.67
CA TYR A 430 9.47 -8.49 -20.42
C TYR A 430 9.08 -9.88 -20.88
N ILE A 431 7.77 -10.16 -20.86
CA ILE A 431 7.18 -11.42 -21.38
C ILE A 431 7.07 -11.31 -22.90
N VAL A 432 6.67 -10.15 -23.42
CA VAL A 432 6.68 -9.78 -24.83
C VAL A 432 7.50 -8.50 -24.94
N SER A 433 8.46 -8.48 -25.87
CA SER A 433 9.36 -7.34 -26.06
C SER A 433 9.42 -6.98 -27.54
N ILE A 434 8.65 -5.94 -27.92
CA ILE A 434 8.58 -5.43 -29.29
C ILE A 434 9.10 -3.97 -29.30
N PRO A 435 10.42 -3.78 -29.17
CA PRO A 435 10.99 -2.45 -29.07
C PRO A 435 10.76 -1.61 -30.33
N GLU A 436 10.55 -2.23 -31.49
CA GLU A 436 10.25 -1.58 -32.76
C GLU A 436 8.98 -0.71 -32.71
N PHE A 437 8.05 -1.05 -31.84
CA PHE A 437 6.78 -0.33 -31.64
C PHE A 437 6.63 0.17 -30.21
N SER A 438 7.67 0.12 -29.39
CA SER A 438 7.64 0.47 -27.95
C SER A 438 6.55 -0.30 -27.19
N LEU A 439 6.25 -1.54 -27.60
CA LEU A 439 5.26 -2.43 -27.00
C LEU A 439 5.97 -3.52 -26.21
N ASN A 440 6.17 -3.27 -24.92
CA ASN A 440 6.80 -4.22 -24.02
C ASN A 440 5.84 -4.56 -22.85
N PHE A 441 5.75 -5.85 -22.53
CA PHE A 441 4.86 -6.36 -21.50
C PHE A 441 5.58 -7.28 -20.53
#